data_106c5fab04025583fbe50b07cbfd5ed8
#
_entry.id   106c5fab04025583fbe50b07cbfd5ed8
#
_cell.length_a   1.000
_cell.length_b   1.000
_cell.length_c   1.000
_cell.angle_alpha   90.00
_cell.angle_beta   90.00
_cell.angle_gamma   90.00
#
_symmetry.space_group_name_H-M   'P 1'
#
loop_
_entity.id
_entity.type
_entity.pdbx_description
1 polymer ?
#
loop_
_entity_poly.entity_id
_entity_poly.type
_entity_poly.pdbx_seq_one_letter_code
_entity_poly.pdbx_strand_id
1 'polypeptide(L)'
;MEKMILILGLLAGFSLCSQNDQDEISITDSRTNTSIIEVPDLPNGVKYAESQTRIAGAYNSLKQALQKNEAISIVAEVDHSANAKSIGEELDYTSVTFFGNPVLGTPLMQRNQLAGLDLPQKVLFYKDAEKNELALYNSVEYLSSRHGLEGVLTLPKISGALENLVSAATKSEVEISPFQQVGEGEGIVSITSNQNFENTYSDLKTFLQNNPNIKIIAELDHQANAASVGLDLRATKIIIFGNPNLGTPLMQKDQSFGLDLPHEMLVWEDADGKVSISYNDPFFIAERHGFANSDDVLNKIKMALETIAENAATSD
;
A
#
# COMPACT_ATOMS: atom_id res chain seq x y z
N MET A 1 44.30 -6.04 24.19
CA MET A 1 44.09 -7.33 24.85
C MET A 1 43.26 -8.17 23.94
N GLU A 2 43.99 -8.99 23.17
CA GLU A 2 43.43 -9.93 22.19
C GLU A 2 42.71 -11.07 22.91
N LYS A 3 41.59 -11.50 22.43
CA LYS A 3 40.98 -12.78 22.79
C LYS A 3 41.02 -13.72 21.60
N MET A 4 41.86 -14.71 21.76
CA MET A 4 42.16 -15.82 20.92
C MET A 4 40.97 -16.79 20.82
N ILE A 5 40.58 -17.13 19.59
CA ILE A 5 39.57 -18.15 19.33
C ILE A 5 40.31 -19.47 19.07
N LEU A 6 39.98 -20.47 19.88
CA LEU A 6 40.54 -21.82 19.83
C LEU A 6 39.72 -22.65 18.83
N ILE A 7 40.34 -23.10 17.74
CA ILE A 7 39.76 -24.06 16.81
C ILE A 7 40.26 -25.44 17.20
N LEU A 8 39.34 -26.33 17.57
CA LEU A 8 39.62 -27.73 17.85
C LEU A 8 39.47 -28.54 16.56
N GLY A 9 40.57 -28.97 15.99
CA GLY A 9 40.61 -29.93 14.89
C GLY A 9 40.54 -31.37 15.36
N LEU A 10 39.60 -32.13 14.82
CA LEU A 10 39.51 -33.56 15.02
C LEU A 10 40.14 -34.28 13.82
N LEU A 11 41.31 -34.88 14.02
CA LEU A 11 41.93 -35.84 13.07
C LEU A 11 41.31 -37.20 13.28
N ALA A 12 40.69 -37.75 12.25
CA ALA A 12 40.33 -39.18 12.19
C ALA A 12 41.22 -39.87 11.18
N GLY A 13 41.93 -40.87 11.66
CA GLY A 13 42.95 -41.62 10.92
C GLY A 13 42.33 -42.57 9.88
N PHE A 14 43.05 -42.70 8.77
CA PHE A 14 42.82 -43.71 7.75
C PHE A 14 43.44 -45.05 8.18
N SER A 15 42.64 -46.10 8.10
CA SER A 15 43.14 -47.47 8.04
C SER A 15 42.69 -48.11 6.74
N LEU A 16 43.65 -48.43 5.86
CA LEU A 16 43.41 -49.21 4.67
C LEU A 16 43.28 -50.69 5.06
N CYS A 17 42.22 -51.33 4.59
CA CYS A 17 42.23 -52.77 4.38
C CYS A 17 41.51 -53.07 3.07
N SER A 18 42.23 -53.71 2.15
CA SER A 18 41.81 -54.20 0.85
C SER A 18 41.04 -55.49 1.01
N GLN A 19 39.87 -55.60 0.35
CA GLN A 19 39.49 -56.82 -0.39
C GLN A 19 38.21 -56.55 -1.22
N ASN A 20 38.29 -57.13 -2.46
CA ASN A 20 37.23 -57.13 -3.47
C ASN A 20 35.93 -57.77 -2.95
N ASP A 21 34.81 -57.14 -3.27
CA ASP A 21 33.64 -57.85 -3.81
C ASP A 21 32.74 -56.82 -4.52
N GLN A 22 32.32 -57.19 -5.73
CA GLN A 22 31.40 -56.37 -6.57
C GLN A 22 29.98 -56.56 -6.04
N ASP A 23 29.43 -55.54 -5.44
CA ASP A 23 27.99 -55.36 -5.30
C ASP A 23 27.61 -53.98 -5.80
N GLU A 24 26.82 -53.94 -6.86
CA GLU A 24 26.21 -52.71 -7.40
C GLU A 24 25.30 -52.11 -6.34
N ILE A 25 25.79 -51.08 -5.64
CA ILE A 25 24.93 -50.20 -4.82
C ILE A 25 24.26 -49.22 -5.77
N SER A 26 23.01 -49.50 -6.12
CA SER A 26 22.15 -48.49 -6.74
C SER A 26 21.93 -47.34 -5.75
N ILE A 27 22.65 -46.26 -5.94
CA ILE A 27 22.38 -45.00 -5.24
C ILE A 27 21.09 -44.46 -5.85
N THR A 28 19.94 -44.71 -5.19
CA THR A 28 18.73 -43.96 -5.43
C THR A 28 18.97 -42.55 -4.93
N ASP A 29 19.26 -41.66 -5.88
CA ASP A 29 19.33 -40.20 -5.68
C ASP A 29 17.92 -39.73 -5.25
N SER A 30 17.70 -39.68 -3.95
CA SER A 30 16.52 -39.04 -3.39
C SER A 30 16.69 -37.54 -3.59
N ARG A 31 16.37 -37.08 -4.80
CA ARG A 31 16.15 -35.64 -5.04
C ARG A 31 15.02 -35.21 -4.11
N THR A 32 15.41 -34.61 -2.99
CA THR A 32 14.51 -33.80 -2.23
C THR A 32 14.05 -32.68 -3.16
N ASN A 33 12.83 -32.82 -3.65
CA ASN A 33 12.14 -31.78 -4.40
C ASN A 33 11.86 -30.66 -3.42
N THR A 34 12.87 -29.84 -3.16
CA THR A 34 12.68 -28.56 -2.48
C THR A 34 11.97 -27.69 -3.50
N SER A 35 10.64 -27.66 -3.45
CA SER A 35 9.88 -26.62 -4.15
C SER A 35 10.41 -25.30 -3.65
N ILE A 36 11.11 -24.59 -4.51
CA ILE A 36 11.42 -23.17 -4.27
C ILE A 36 10.04 -22.51 -4.27
N ILE A 37 9.56 -22.11 -3.09
CA ILE A 37 8.38 -21.26 -2.99
C ILE A 37 8.86 -19.92 -3.56
N GLU A 38 8.46 -19.62 -4.80
CA GLU A 38 8.68 -18.30 -5.37
C GLU A 38 7.82 -17.33 -4.56
N VAL A 39 8.48 -16.46 -3.79
CA VAL A 39 7.82 -15.35 -3.13
C VAL A 39 7.36 -14.42 -4.23
N PRO A 40 6.07 -14.04 -4.29
CA PRO A 40 5.58 -13.08 -5.26
C PRO A 40 6.42 -11.79 -5.23
N ASP A 41 6.68 -11.21 -6.39
CA ASP A 41 7.31 -9.89 -6.47
C ASP A 41 6.27 -8.85 -6.02
N LEU A 42 6.40 -8.38 -4.78
CA LEU A 42 5.42 -7.56 -4.10
C LEU A 42 6.01 -6.19 -3.75
N PRO A 43 5.19 -5.15 -3.69
CA PRO A 43 5.65 -3.81 -3.32
C PRO A 43 6.31 -3.81 -1.94
N ASN A 44 7.31 -2.94 -1.77
CA ASN A 44 7.95 -2.76 -0.47
C ASN A 44 6.94 -2.34 0.60
N GLY A 45 7.00 -2.98 1.77
CA GLY A 45 6.23 -2.58 2.95
C GLY A 45 4.76 -3.00 2.94
N VAL A 46 4.41 -4.07 2.23
CA VAL A 46 3.08 -4.66 2.29
C VAL A 46 3.04 -5.92 3.13
N LYS A 47 1.87 -6.22 3.67
CA LYS A 47 1.48 -7.56 4.10
C LYS A 47 0.49 -8.14 3.09
N TYR A 48 0.52 -9.45 2.88
CA TYR A 48 -0.30 -10.11 1.87
C TYR A 48 -0.79 -11.49 2.31
N ALA A 49 -1.81 -11.98 1.63
CA ALA A 49 -2.26 -13.36 1.74
C ALA A 49 -2.65 -13.88 0.36
N GLU A 50 -2.19 -15.08 0.02
CA GLU A 50 -2.70 -15.83 -1.12
C GLU A 50 -4.04 -16.45 -0.77
N SER A 51 -5.09 -16.15 -1.56
CA SER A 51 -6.45 -16.54 -1.22
C SER A 51 -6.72 -18.03 -1.53
N GLN A 52 -7.21 -18.76 -0.54
CA GLN A 52 -7.71 -20.14 -0.71
C GLN A 52 -9.11 -20.19 -1.31
N THR A 53 -9.70 -19.02 -1.60
CA THR A 53 -10.99 -18.88 -2.24
C THR A 53 -10.84 -17.98 -3.47
N ARG A 54 -11.83 -17.98 -4.37
CA ARG A 54 -11.81 -17.02 -5.48
C ARG A 54 -11.70 -15.60 -4.95
N ILE A 55 -10.82 -14.80 -5.52
CA ILE A 55 -10.47 -13.48 -5.00
C ILE A 55 -11.69 -12.55 -4.89
N ALA A 56 -12.62 -12.60 -5.82
CA ALA A 56 -13.88 -11.86 -5.73
C ALA A 56 -14.74 -12.30 -4.52
N GLY A 57 -14.64 -13.56 -4.11
CA GLY A 57 -15.27 -14.08 -2.89
C GLY A 57 -14.59 -13.56 -1.63
N ALA A 58 -13.27 -13.51 -1.62
CA ALA A 58 -12.49 -12.94 -0.52
C ALA A 58 -12.80 -11.44 -0.35
N TYR A 59 -12.82 -10.68 -1.45
CA TYR A 59 -13.24 -9.27 -1.45
C TYR A 59 -14.63 -9.09 -0.81
N ASN A 60 -15.62 -9.87 -1.25
CA ASN A 60 -16.98 -9.78 -0.70
C ASN A 60 -17.02 -10.18 0.79
N SER A 61 -16.20 -11.13 1.22
CA SER A 61 -16.08 -11.53 2.63
C SER A 61 -15.53 -10.39 3.49
N LEU A 62 -14.46 -9.71 3.02
CA LEU A 62 -13.94 -8.51 3.68
C LEU A 62 -15.02 -7.44 3.79
N LYS A 63 -15.67 -7.11 2.68
CA LYS A 63 -16.74 -6.09 2.64
C LYS A 63 -17.83 -6.36 3.65
N GLN A 64 -18.32 -7.60 3.71
CA GLN A 64 -19.33 -7.97 4.70
C GLN A 64 -18.84 -7.87 6.15
N ALA A 65 -17.58 -8.19 6.41
CA ALA A 65 -16.98 -8.04 7.74
C ALA A 65 -16.89 -6.56 8.14
N LEU A 66 -16.47 -5.69 7.22
CA LEU A 66 -16.43 -4.24 7.44
C LEU A 66 -17.82 -3.67 7.71
N GLN A 67 -18.83 -4.03 6.91
CA GLN A 67 -20.22 -3.57 7.06
C GLN A 67 -20.87 -3.99 8.39
N LYS A 68 -20.42 -5.08 8.98
CA LYS A 68 -20.91 -5.57 10.29
C LYS A 68 -20.26 -4.86 11.49
N ASN A 69 -19.19 -4.13 11.27
CA ASN A 69 -18.44 -3.45 12.32
C ASN A 69 -18.82 -1.96 12.34
N GLU A 70 -19.65 -1.55 13.29
CA GLU A 70 -20.15 -0.17 13.42
C GLU A 70 -19.04 0.87 13.66
N ALA A 71 -17.87 0.44 14.14
CA ALA A 71 -16.71 1.33 14.35
C ALA A 71 -15.92 1.59 13.05
N ILE A 72 -16.25 0.93 11.94
CA ILE A 72 -15.55 1.06 10.67
C ILE A 72 -16.48 1.64 9.62
N SER A 73 -16.00 2.63 8.87
CA SER A 73 -16.70 3.16 7.72
C SER A 73 -15.97 2.75 6.43
N ILE A 74 -16.70 2.20 5.45
CA ILE A 74 -16.21 2.05 4.08
C ILE A 74 -16.31 3.42 3.43
N VAL A 75 -15.18 3.95 2.96
CA VAL A 75 -15.06 5.28 2.34
C VAL A 75 -15.22 5.19 0.83
N ALA A 76 -14.56 4.22 0.21
CA ALA A 76 -14.65 3.97 -1.23
C ALA A 76 -14.43 2.49 -1.56
N GLU A 77 -14.98 2.09 -2.67
CA GLU A 77 -14.73 0.80 -3.33
C GLU A 77 -14.42 1.09 -4.80
N VAL A 78 -13.29 0.60 -5.30
CA VAL A 78 -12.87 0.84 -6.67
C VAL A 78 -12.62 -0.50 -7.37
N ASP A 79 -13.41 -0.77 -8.40
CA ASP A 79 -13.21 -1.89 -9.31
C ASP A 79 -12.37 -1.40 -10.50
N HIS A 80 -11.07 -1.63 -10.43
CA HIS A 80 -10.13 -1.27 -11.47
C HIS A 80 -10.36 -2.06 -12.76
N SER A 81 -10.81 -3.31 -12.67
CA SER A 81 -11.14 -4.13 -13.84
C SER A 81 -12.33 -3.54 -14.61
N ALA A 82 -13.37 -3.10 -13.90
CA ALA A 82 -14.49 -2.42 -14.52
C ALA A 82 -14.10 -1.05 -15.10
N ASN A 83 -13.19 -0.32 -14.44
CA ASN A 83 -12.66 0.94 -14.94
C ASN A 83 -11.86 0.74 -16.24
N ALA A 84 -10.97 -0.27 -16.30
CA ALA A 84 -10.25 -0.65 -17.52
C ALA A 84 -11.21 -0.97 -18.67
N LYS A 85 -12.22 -1.81 -18.40
CA LYS A 85 -13.25 -2.16 -19.40
C LYS A 85 -14.01 -0.94 -19.91
N SER A 86 -14.25 0.07 -19.07
CA SER A 86 -14.98 1.29 -19.47
C SER A 86 -14.25 2.12 -20.53
N ILE A 87 -12.93 1.94 -20.66
CA ILE A 87 -12.08 2.59 -21.66
C ILE A 87 -11.64 1.65 -22.79
N GLY A 88 -12.21 0.43 -22.85
CA GLY A 88 -11.91 -0.56 -23.89
C GLY A 88 -10.65 -1.40 -23.62
N GLU A 89 -10.10 -1.35 -22.41
CA GLU A 89 -8.93 -2.10 -21.98
C GLU A 89 -9.32 -3.32 -21.15
N GLU A 90 -8.42 -4.32 -21.09
CA GLU A 90 -8.57 -5.51 -20.27
C GLU A 90 -7.64 -5.46 -19.07
N LEU A 91 -8.16 -5.84 -17.92
CA LEU A 91 -7.42 -6.02 -16.67
C LEU A 91 -8.05 -7.20 -15.92
N ASP A 92 -7.24 -8.15 -15.50
CA ASP A 92 -7.71 -9.23 -14.62
C ASP A 92 -8.29 -8.63 -13.32
N TYR A 93 -9.02 -9.42 -12.55
CA TYR A 93 -9.68 -8.94 -11.34
C TYR A 93 -8.73 -8.10 -10.47
N THR A 94 -9.09 -6.85 -10.24
CA THR A 94 -8.33 -5.89 -9.44
C THR A 94 -9.32 -4.93 -8.80
N SER A 95 -9.47 -5.02 -7.47
CA SER A 95 -10.40 -4.19 -6.70
C SER A 95 -9.80 -3.77 -5.38
N VAL A 96 -9.94 -2.50 -5.01
CA VAL A 96 -9.46 -1.95 -3.74
C VAL A 96 -10.61 -1.38 -2.92
N THR A 97 -10.57 -1.61 -1.61
CA THR A 97 -11.51 -1.04 -0.64
C THR A 97 -10.78 -0.11 0.30
N PHE A 98 -11.30 1.11 0.46
CA PHE A 98 -10.84 2.12 1.40
C PHE A 98 -11.78 2.12 2.61
N PHE A 99 -11.23 1.97 3.79
CA PHE A 99 -12.02 1.96 5.03
C PHE A 99 -11.23 2.46 6.22
N GLY A 100 -11.92 2.97 7.23
CA GLY A 100 -11.25 3.53 8.39
C GLY A 100 -12.07 3.46 9.67
N ASN A 101 -11.34 3.61 10.77
CA ASN A 101 -11.86 3.82 12.11
C ASN A 101 -11.20 5.08 12.67
N PRO A 102 -11.94 6.19 12.89
CA PRO A 102 -11.37 7.44 13.37
C PRO A 102 -10.64 7.32 14.71
N VAL A 103 -11.12 6.45 15.62
CA VAL A 103 -10.47 6.21 16.92
C VAL A 103 -9.04 5.65 16.74
N LEU A 104 -8.81 4.89 15.68
CA LEU A 104 -7.51 4.28 15.42
C LEU A 104 -6.63 5.14 14.50
N GLY A 105 -7.23 5.80 13.49
CA GLY A 105 -6.47 6.56 12.50
C GLY A 105 -6.09 7.97 12.95
N THR A 106 -6.94 8.66 13.72
CA THR A 106 -6.68 10.03 14.19
C THR A 106 -5.36 10.16 14.96
N PRO A 107 -4.99 9.24 15.89
CA PRO A 107 -3.70 9.34 16.60
C PRO A 107 -2.47 9.31 15.69
N LEU A 108 -2.54 8.66 14.52
CA LEU A 108 -1.48 8.69 13.52
C LEU A 108 -1.31 10.10 12.96
N MET A 109 -2.42 10.73 12.55
CA MET A 109 -2.41 12.10 12.02
C MET A 109 -2.14 13.17 13.09
N GLN A 110 -2.48 12.93 14.35
CA GLN A 110 -2.04 13.78 15.47
C GLN A 110 -0.52 13.78 15.65
N ARG A 111 0.13 12.65 15.38
CA ARG A 111 1.58 12.53 15.38
C ARG A 111 2.19 13.19 14.14
N ASN A 112 1.65 12.89 12.95
CA ASN A 112 2.05 13.49 11.68
C ASN A 112 0.86 13.53 10.72
N GLN A 113 0.37 14.75 10.37
CA GLN A 113 -0.80 14.91 9.50
C GLN A 113 -0.62 14.26 8.12
N LEU A 114 0.63 14.17 7.62
CA LEU A 114 0.93 13.51 6.34
C LEU A 114 0.58 12.01 6.34
N ALA A 115 0.40 11.37 7.51
CA ALA A 115 -0.14 10.02 7.58
C ALA A 115 -1.55 9.90 6.94
N GLY A 116 -2.25 11.04 6.80
CA GLY A 116 -3.52 11.12 6.07
C GLY A 116 -3.44 10.70 4.61
N LEU A 117 -2.25 10.71 3.97
CA LEU A 117 -2.05 10.20 2.61
C LEU A 117 -2.13 8.66 2.51
N ASP A 118 -1.85 7.95 3.60
CA ASP A 118 -1.98 6.50 3.67
C ASP A 118 -3.22 6.07 4.50
N LEU A 119 -4.11 7.04 4.78
CA LEU A 119 -5.39 6.86 5.45
C LEU A 119 -6.54 7.43 4.60
N PRO A 120 -7.68 6.73 4.51
CA PRO A 120 -8.07 5.51 5.19
C PRO A 120 -7.23 4.30 4.76
N GLN A 121 -7.27 3.21 5.57
CA GLN A 121 -6.60 1.96 5.22
C GLN A 121 -7.16 1.39 3.93
N LYS A 122 -6.31 0.71 3.17
CA LYS A 122 -6.65 0.10 1.88
C LYS A 122 -6.35 -1.39 1.91
N VAL A 123 -7.22 -2.19 1.29
CA VAL A 123 -6.91 -3.60 0.96
C VAL A 123 -7.22 -3.80 -0.51
N LEU A 124 -6.20 -4.19 -1.26
CA LEU A 124 -6.30 -4.57 -2.66
C LEU A 124 -6.51 -6.08 -2.77
N PHE A 125 -7.42 -6.48 -3.65
CA PHE A 125 -7.64 -7.86 -4.06
C PHE A 125 -7.42 -7.95 -5.57
N TYR A 126 -6.53 -8.82 -6.02
CA TYR A 126 -6.25 -8.94 -7.44
C TYR A 126 -5.83 -10.36 -7.84
N LYS A 127 -5.87 -10.61 -9.12
CA LYS A 127 -5.38 -11.83 -9.74
C LYS A 127 -4.26 -11.46 -10.69
N ASP A 128 -3.04 -11.88 -10.37
CA ASP A 128 -1.84 -11.54 -11.15
C ASP A 128 -1.75 -12.29 -12.50
N ALA A 129 -0.69 -12.03 -13.25
CA ALA A 129 -0.45 -12.66 -14.55
C ALA A 129 -0.22 -14.17 -14.44
N GLU A 130 0.37 -14.64 -13.35
CA GLU A 130 0.62 -16.04 -13.00
C GLU A 130 -0.64 -16.73 -12.47
N LYS A 131 -1.74 -15.98 -12.33
CA LYS A 131 -3.05 -16.43 -11.82
C LYS A 131 -3.09 -16.67 -10.32
N ASN A 132 -2.11 -16.15 -9.56
CA ASN A 132 -2.21 -16.10 -8.12
C ASN A 132 -3.32 -15.11 -7.71
N GLU A 133 -4.08 -15.46 -6.71
CA GLU A 133 -5.18 -14.67 -6.19
C GLU A 133 -4.77 -14.06 -4.85
N LEU A 134 -4.39 -12.77 -4.85
CA LEU A 134 -3.71 -12.09 -3.76
C LEU A 134 -4.55 -10.98 -3.13
N ALA A 135 -4.48 -10.88 -1.81
CA ALA A 135 -4.94 -9.72 -1.05
C ALA A 135 -3.75 -9.06 -0.36
N LEU A 136 -3.58 -7.75 -0.51
CA LEU A 136 -2.46 -7.03 0.10
C LEU A 136 -2.86 -5.65 0.64
N TYR A 137 -2.09 -5.16 1.62
CA TYR A 137 -2.29 -3.88 2.28
C TYR A 137 -0.96 -3.33 2.83
N ASN A 138 -0.90 -2.02 3.06
CA ASN A 138 0.27 -1.39 3.68
C ASN A 138 0.47 -1.88 5.11
N SER A 139 1.67 -2.35 5.43
CA SER A 139 2.05 -2.75 6.78
C SER A 139 2.15 -1.52 7.70
N VAL A 140 1.96 -1.73 9.00
CA VAL A 140 2.16 -0.65 9.98
C VAL A 140 3.62 -0.26 10.12
N GLU A 141 4.54 -1.16 9.80
CA GLU A 141 5.97 -0.92 9.73
C GLU A 141 6.29 0.10 8.64
N TYR A 142 5.69 -0.05 7.45
CA TYR A 142 5.79 0.92 6.36
C TYR A 142 5.20 2.28 6.76
N LEU A 143 3.99 2.29 7.32
CA LEU A 143 3.34 3.53 7.78
C LEU A 143 4.19 4.23 8.87
N SER A 144 4.71 3.45 9.82
CA SER A 144 5.52 3.99 10.92
C SER A 144 6.82 4.61 10.40
N SER A 145 7.52 3.90 9.52
CA SER A 145 8.77 4.36 8.91
C SER A 145 8.56 5.65 8.10
N ARG A 146 7.56 5.63 7.21
CA ARG A 146 7.28 6.73 6.28
C ARG A 146 6.78 8.01 6.95
N HIS A 147 6.06 7.87 8.06
CA HIS A 147 5.42 9.01 8.73
C HIS A 147 5.95 9.31 10.13
N GLY A 148 7.03 8.64 10.58
CA GLY A 148 7.61 8.87 11.91
C GLY A 148 6.63 8.56 13.05
N LEU A 149 5.92 7.41 12.97
CA LEU A 149 4.84 7.07 13.89
C LEU A 149 5.27 6.18 15.07
N GLU A 150 6.55 6.07 15.34
CA GLU A 150 7.05 5.27 16.45
C GLU A 150 6.40 5.69 17.77
N GLY A 151 5.94 4.68 18.52
CA GLY A 151 5.30 4.86 19.81
C GLY A 151 3.80 5.24 19.75
N VAL A 152 3.19 5.35 18.56
CA VAL A 152 1.74 5.55 18.44
C VAL A 152 1.01 4.26 18.86
N LEU A 153 0.25 4.34 19.96
CA LEU A 153 -0.35 3.20 20.64
C LEU A 153 -1.44 2.46 19.85
N THR A 154 -1.95 3.08 18.77
CA THR A 154 -2.98 2.46 17.93
C THR A 154 -2.42 1.60 16.80
N LEU A 155 -1.13 1.71 16.45
CA LEU A 155 -0.49 0.92 15.39
C LEU A 155 -0.65 -0.61 15.59
N PRO A 156 -0.38 -1.19 16.77
CA PRO A 156 -0.57 -2.63 16.96
C PRO A 156 -2.01 -3.08 16.78
N LYS A 157 -2.98 -2.23 17.14
CA LYS A 157 -4.42 -2.53 16.95
C LYS A 157 -4.81 -2.50 15.47
N ILE A 158 -4.24 -1.55 14.70
CA ILE A 158 -4.45 -1.47 13.25
C ILE A 158 -3.85 -2.72 12.59
N SER A 159 -2.61 -3.09 12.93
CA SER A 159 -1.95 -4.30 12.40
C SER A 159 -2.79 -5.54 12.63
N GLY A 160 -3.18 -5.80 13.88
CA GLY A 160 -3.98 -6.99 14.22
C GLY A 160 -5.37 -6.99 13.57
N ALA A 161 -6.00 -5.81 13.43
CA ALA A 161 -7.30 -5.72 12.77
C ALA A 161 -7.22 -6.05 11.28
N LEU A 162 -6.23 -5.49 10.56
CA LEU A 162 -6.00 -5.76 9.14
C LEU A 162 -5.67 -7.24 8.90
N GLU A 163 -4.75 -7.79 9.71
CA GLU A 163 -4.36 -9.20 9.63
C GLU A 163 -5.56 -10.13 9.82
N ASN A 164 -6.36 -9.90 10.85
CA ASN A 164 -7.56 -10.69 11.11
C ASN A 164 -8.60 -10.58 9.98
N LEU A 165 -8.83 -9.38 9.46
CA LEU A 165 -9.78 -9.14 8.37
C LEU A 165 -9.35 -9.84 7.08
N VAL A 166 -8.08 -9.71 6.69
CA VAL A 166 -7.55 -10.29 5.46
C VAL A 166 -7.46 -11.80 5.58
N SER A 167 -6.92 -12.35 6.69
CA SER A 167 -6.85 -13.78 6.93
C SER A 167 -8.25 -14.43 6.92
N ALA A 168 -9.23 -13.81 7.57
CA ALA A 168 -10.60 -14.32 7.57
C ALA A 168 -11.23 -14.30 6.16
N ALA A 169 -10.91 -13.28 5.34
CA ALA A 169 -11.45 -13.14 4.00
C ALA A 169 -10.83 -14.13 3.02
N THR A 170 -9.51 -14.29 3.05
CA THR A 170 -8.74 -15.15 2.14
C THR A 170 -8.70 -16.61 2.55
N LYS A 171 -8.98 -16.92 3.82
CA LYS A 171 -8.81 -18.24 4.46
C LYS A 171 -7.34 -18.68 4.50
N SER A 172 -6.43 -17.74 4.55
CA SER A 172 -4.98 -17.95 4.60
C SER A 172 -4.35 -17.14 5.71
N GLU A 173 -3.17 -17.55 6.14
CA GLU A 173 -2.30 -16.73 6.99
C GLU A 173 -1.81 -15.52 6.20
N VAL A 174 -1.62 -14.40 6.92
CA VAL A 174 -1.04 -13.19 6.35
C VAL A 174 0.47 -13.27 6.49
N GLU A 175 1.16 -13.04 5.38
CA GLU A 175 2.61 -13.00 5.29
C GLU A 175 3.09 -11.56 5.15
N ILE A 176 4.35 -11.32 5.45
CA ILE A 176 5.02 -10.03 5.26
C ILE A 176 5.97 -10.12 4.07
N SER A 177 5.88 -9.17 3.14
CA SER A 177 6.91 -9.03 2.11
C SER A 177 8.22 -8.53 2.72
N PRO A 178 9.38 -8.81 2.10
CA PRO A 178 10.63 -8.20 2.53
C PRO A 178 10.50 -6.69 2.63
N PHE A 179 10.82 -6.12 3.80
CA PHE A 179 10.66 -4.69 4.05
C PHE A 179 12.00 -3.98 4.07
N GLN A 180 12.16 -3.02 3.17
CA GLN A 180 13.23 -2.03 3.22
C GLN A 180 12.68 -0.76 3.86
N GLN A 181 13.39 -0.26 4.87
CA GLN A 181 12.97 0.93 5.60
C GLN A 181 12.90 2.13 4.66
N VAL A 182 11.76 2.84 4.72
CA VAL A 182 11.49 4.07 3.99
C VAL A 182 11.81 5.25 4.89
N GLY A 183 12.42 6.31 4.37
CA GLY A 183 12.69 7.53 5.13
C GLY A 183 11.41 8.28 5.50
N GLU A 184 11.45 9.04 6.60
CA GLU A 184 10.32 9.89 6.97
C GLU A 184 10.05 10.93 5.89
N GLY A 185 8.80 10.99 5.39
CA GLY A 185 8.36 11.87 4.31
C GLY A 185 8.83 11.46 2.91
N GLU A 186 9.51 10.33 2.77
CA GLU A 186 10.00 9.88 1.47
C GLU A 186 8.86 9.67 0.47
N GLY A 187 9.07 10.18 -0.75
CA GLY A 187 8.08 10.10 -1.82
C GLY A 187 6.83 10.94 -1.60
N ILE A 188 6.85 11.90 -0.68
CA ILE A 188 5.75 12.87 -0.49
C ILE A 188 6.15 14.21 -1.08
N VAL A 189 5.36 14.70 -2.01
CA VAL A 189 5.45 16.07 -2.54
C VAL A 189 4.46 16.95 -1.79
N SER A 190 4.93 18.12 -1.31
CA SER A 190 4.09 19.11 -0.62
C SER A 190 4.25 20.48 -1.24
N ILE A 191 3.14 21.11 -1.61
CA ILE A 191 3.06 22.46 -2.16
C ILE A 191 2.36 23.35 -1.15
N THR A 192 3.01 24.44 -0.73
CA THR A 192 2.42 25.41 0.17
C THR A 192 1.40 26.25 -0.58
N SER A 193 0.20 26.38 -0.02
CA SER A 193 -0.83 27.29 -0.52
C SER A 193 -0.63 28.70 0.01
N ASN A 194 -0.94 29.69 -0.82
CA ASN A 194 -1.05 31.11 -0.43
C ASN A 194 -2.46 31.48 0.08
N GLN A 195 -3.38 30.49 0.13
CA GLN A 195 -4.76 30.64 0.52
C GLN A 195 -5.04 30.01 1.89
N ASN A 196 -6.22 30.28 2.45
CA ASN A 196 -6.71 29.56 3.62
C ASN A 196 -7.15 28.13 3.24
N PHE A 197 -7.34 27.29 4.24
CA PHE A 197 -7.66 25.87 4.07
C PHE A 197 -8.90 25.60 3.22
N GLU A 198 -10.01 26.31 3.50
CA GLU A 198 -11.28 26.07 2.80
C GLU A 198 -11.20 26.48 1.32
N ASN A 199 -10.55 27.61 1.01
CA ASN A 199 -10.34 28.03 -0.38
C ASN A 199 -9.43 27.06 -1.11
N THR A 200 -8.30 26.68 -0.53
CA THR A 200 -7.37 25.69 -1.13
C THR A 200 -8.10 24.39 -1.46
N TYR A 201 -8.90 23.88 -0.53
CA TYR A 201 -9.63 22.62 -0.77
C TYR A 201 -10.73 22.80 -1.83
N SER A 202 -11.46 23.91 -1.81
CA SER A 202 -12.52 24.23 -2.79
C SER A 202 -11.95 24.34 -4.20
N ASP A 203 -10.81 25.00 -4.35
CA ASP A 203 -10.15 25.17 -5.64
C ASP A 203 -9.60 23.86 -6.18
N LEU A 204 -8.96 23.05 -5.30
CA LEU A 204 -8.53 21.68 -5.66
C LEU A 204 -9.71 20.86 -6.19
N LYS A 205 -10.81 20.86 -5.45
CA LYS A 205 -12.02 20.13 -5.86
C LYS A 205 -12.59 20.65 -7.17
N THR A 206 -12.68 21.96 -7.33
CA THR A 206 -13.20 22.61 -8.55
C THR A 206 -12.32 22.28 -9.76
N PHE A 207 -10.98 22.30 -9.60
CA PHE A 207 -10.05 21.95 -10.66
C PHE A 207 -10.24 20.50 -11.11
N LEU A 208 -10.37 19.57 -10.16
CA LEU A 208 -10.61 18.16 -10.44
C LEU A 208 -11.96 17.95 -11.16
N GLN A 209 -13.02 18.62 -10.70
CA GLN A 209 -14.37 18.50 -11.30
C GLN A 209 -14.44 19.05 -12.74
N ASN A 210 -13.66 20.07 -13.04
CA ASN A 210 -13.62 20.67 -14.38
C ASN A 210 -12.81 19.86 -15.39
N ASN A 211 -12.05 18.84 -14.96
CA ASN A 211 -11.32 17.97 -15.85
C ASN A 211 -12.15 16.75 -16.26
N PRO A 212 -12.61 16.64 -17.53
CA PRO A 212 -13.49 15.56 -17.95
C PRO A 212 -12.86 14.15 -17.91
N ASN A 213 -11.53 14.07 -17.81
CA ASN A 213 -10.80 12.80 -17.72
C ASN A 213 -10.60 12.32 -16.29
N ILE A 214 -10.93 13.15 -15.30
CA ILE A 214 -10.76 12.85 -13.88
C ILE A 214 -12.13 12.56 -13.26
N LYS A 215 -12.18 11.51 -12.47
CA LYS A 215 -13.34 11.21 -11.62
C LYS A 215 -12.93 11.33 -10.15
N ILE A 216 -13.63 12.17 -9.40
CA ILE A 216 -13.56 12.16 -7.94
C ILE A 216 -14.30 10.89 -7.46
N ILE A 217 -13.61 10.10 -6.67
CA ILE A 217 -14.10 8.82 -6.13
C ILE A 217 -14.69 9.03 -4.74
N ALA A 218 -13.96 9.73 -3.86
CA ALA A 218 -14.39 10.04 -2.52
C ALA A 218 -13.68 11.29 -1.98
N GLU A 219 -14.28 11.87 -0.97
CA GLU A 219 -13.74 12.95 -0.15
C GLU A 219 -13.88 12.54 1.31
N LEU A 220 -12.87 12.82 2.12
CA LEU A 220 -12.91 12.52 3.55
C LEU A 220 -12.37 13.68 4.36
N ASP A 221 -13.19 14.17 5.30
CA ASP A 221 -12.80 15.18 6.27
C ASP A 221 -12.29 14.49 7.53
N HIS A 222 -10.97 14.39 7.65
CA HIS A 222 -10.32 13.74 8.79
C HIS A 222 -10.54 14.52 10.10
N GLN A 223 -10.61 15.86 10.03
CA GLN A 223 -10.90 16.70 11.20
C GLN A 223 -12.32 16.43 11.73
N ALA A 224 -13.32 16.40 10.84
CA ALA A 224 -14.69 16.09 11.23
C ALA A 224 -14.81 14.67 11.79
N ASN A 225 -14.11 13.71 11.18
CA ASN A 225 -14.08 12.32 11.68
C ASN A 225 -13.43 12.23 13.07
N ALA A 226 -12.32 12.93 13.32
CA ALA A 226 -11.70 13.00 14.63
C ALA A 226 -12.68 13.58 15.68
N ALA A 227 -13.32 14.71 15.36
CA ALA A 227 -14.30 15.34 16.23
C ALA A 227 -15.49 14.43 16.56
N SER A 228 -15.94 13.61 15.60
CA SER A 228 -17.06 12.66 15.81
C SER A 228 -16.79 11.62 16.89
N VAL A 229 -15.52 11.36 17.20
CA VAL A 229 -15.07 10.41 18.24
C VAL A 229 -14.40 11.11 19.43
N GLY A 230 -14.57 12.44 19.55
CA GLY A 230 -14.04 13.22 20.67
C GLY A 230 -12.52 13.43 20.65
N LEU A 231 -11.90 13.34 19.46
CA LEU A 231 -10.48 13.61 19.27
C LEU A 231 -10.29 14.93 18.50
N ASP A 232 -9.21 15.64 18.83
CA ASP A 232 -8.83 16.87 18.13
C ASP A 232 -7.88 16.56 16.98
N LEU A 233 -8.13 17.18 15.83
CA LEU A 233 -7.22 17.19 14.69
C LEU A 233 -7.30 18.54 13.99
N ARG A 234 -6.17 19.11 13.60
CA ARG A 234 -6.16 20.31 12.75
C ARG A 234 -6.84 20.03 11.40
N ALA A 235 -7.22 21.08 10.70
CA ALA A 235 -7.85 20.96 9.39
C ALA A 235 -7.03 20.02 8.48
N THR A 236 -7.69 18.95 8.05
CA THR A 236 -7.07 17.88 7.26
C THR A 236 -8.17 17.19 6.45
N LYS A 237 -8.14 17.33 5.12
CA LYS A 237 -9.08 16.69 4.19
C LYS A 237 -8.33 15.98 3.08
N ILE A 238 -8.82 14.83 2.69
CA ILE A 238 -8.28 14.07 1.56
C ILE A 238 -9.32 13.96 0.46
N ILE A 239 -8.87 14.09 -0.79
CA ILE A 239 -9.66 13.82 -1.98
C ILE A 239 -9.02 12.69 -2.76
N ILE A 240 -9.83 11.69 -3.11
CA ILE A 240 -9.45 10.49 -3.85
C ILE A 240 -10.01 10.61 -5.26
N PHE A 241 -9.15 10.55 -6.26
CA PHE A 241 -9.54 10.76 -7.65
C PHE A 241 -8.68 9.94 -8.61
N GLY A 242 -9.19 9.67 -9.80
CA GLY A 242 -8.47 8.88 -10.79
C GLY A 242 -8.85 9.15 -12.23
N ASN A 243 -7.95 8.71 -13.10
CA ASN A 243 -8.14 8.66 -14.55
C ASN A 243 -7.78 7.26 -15.05
N PRO A 244 -8.76 6.43 -15.46
CA PRO A 244 -8.48 5.07 -15.92
C PRO A 244 -7.51 5.00 -17.09
N ASN A 245 -7.47 6.02 -17.98
CA ASN A 245 -6.53 6.04 -19.10
C ASN A 245 -5.05 6.13 -18.67
N LEU A 246 -4.79 6.59 -17.45
CA LEU A 246 -3.43 6.66 -16.89
C LEU A 246 -3.15 5.52 -15.90
N GLY A 247 -4.14 5.13 -15.09
CA GLY A 247 -3.95 4.09 -14.09
C GLY A 247 -3.93 2.67 -14.66
N THR A 248 -4.80 2.37 -15.63
CA THR A 248 -4.90 1.03 -16.22
C THR A 248 -3.58 0.54 -16.83
N PRO A 249 -2.83 1.33 -17.63
CA PRO A 249 -1.54 0.88 -18.19
C PRO A 249 -0.49 0.52 -17.13
N LEU A 250 -0.52 1.14 -15.94
CA LEU A 250 0.37 0.77 -14.84
C LEU A 250 -0.04 -0.58 -14.25
N MET A 251 -1.34 -0.78 -13.98
CA MET A 251 -1.86 -2.04 -13.44
C MET A 251 -1.79 -3.20 -14.45
N GLN A 252 -1.76 -2.94 -15.76
CA GLN A 252 -1.50 -3.98 -16.77
C GLN A 252 -0.06 -4.49 -16.73
N LYS A 253 0.88 -3.68 -16.21
CA LYS A 253 2.27 -4.10 -15.96
C LYS A 253 2.38 -4.87 -14.66
N ASP A 254 1.74 -4.38 -13.60
CA ASP A 254 1.64 -5.02 -12.29
C ASP A 254 0.37 -4.55 -11.57
N GLN A 255 -0.56 -5.46 -11.32
CA GLN A 255 -1.83 -5.15 -10.68
C GLN A 255 -1.69 -4.70 -9.22
N SER A 256 -0.55 -4.96 -8.56
CA SER A 256 -0.27 -4.46 -7.22
C SER A 256 -0.31 -2.93 -7.13
N PHE A 257 -0.06 -2.20 -8.26
CA PHE A 257 -0.28 -0.75 -8.36
C PHE A 257 -1.68 -0.30 -7.95
N GLY A 258 -2.67 -1.16 -8.06
CA GLY A 258 -4.03 -0.89 -7.60
C GLY A 258 -4.14 -0.53 -6.11
N LEU A 259 -3.11 -0.83 -5.29
CA LEU A 259 -3.05 -0.43 -3.89
C LEU A 259 -2.80 1.09 -3.73
N ASP A 260 -1.98 1.67 -4.61
CA ASP A 260 -1.61 3.08 -4.58
C ASP A 260 -2.41 3.92 -5.62
N LEU A 261 -3.43 3.30 -6.23
CA LEU A 261 -4.42 3.93 -7.11
C LEU A 261 -5.83 3.71 -6.55
N PRO A 262 -6.76 4.67 -6.76
CA PRO A 262 -6.61 5.98 -7.39
C PRO A 262 -5.69 6.93 -6.61
N HIS A 263 -5.30 8.04 -7.24
CA HIS A 263 -4.47 9.06 -6.60
C HIS A 263 -5.20 9.78 -5.48
N GLU A 264 -4.43 10.29 -4.54
CA GLU A 264 -4.92 11.00 -3.37
C GLU A 264 -4.19 12.34 -3.23
N MET A 265 -4.92 13.39 -2.85
CA MET A 265 -4.34 14.67 -2.43
C MET A 265 -4.89 15.04 -1.06
N LEU A 266 -3.97 15.35 -0.15
CA LEU A 266 -4.23 15.77 1.21
C LEU A 266 -4.07 17.28 1.31
N VAL A 267 -5.11 18.00 1.69
CA VAL A 267 -5.03 19.40 2.10
C VAL A 267 -4.98 19.44 3.61
N TRP A 268 -4.01 20.13 4.17
CA TRP A 268 -3.81 20.19 5.63
C TRP A 268 -3.23 21.52 6.08
N GLU A 269 -3.59 21.91 7.30
CA GLU A 269 -3.11 23.12 7.96
C GLU A 269 -2.21 22.73 9.14
N ASP A 270 -1.00 23.28 9.19
CA ASP A 270 -0.07 23.02 10.28
C ASP A 270 -0.38 23.86 11.54
N ALA A 271 0.51 23.75 12.56
CA ALA A 271 0.34 24.44 13.82
C ALA A 271 0.50 25.97 13.71
N ASP A 272 1.17 26.43 12.66
CA ASP A 272 1.41 27.85 12.40
C ASP A 272 0.35 28.48 11.48
N GLY A 273 -0.67 27.68 11.09
CA GLY A 273 -1.75 28.09 10.18
C GLY A 273 -1.34 28.09 8.71
N LYS A 274 -0.22 27.44 8.37
CA LYS A 274 0.25 27.29 6.99
C LYS A 274 -0.48 26.12 6.34
N VAL A 275 -1.11 26.39 5.19
CA VAL A 275 -1.83 25.39 4.41
C VAL A 275 -0.92 24.77 3.36
N SER A 276 -1.04 23.44 3.17
CA SER A 276 -0.30 22.70 2.15
C SER A 276 -1.19 21.67 1.47
N ILE A 277 -0.86 21.39 0.21
CA ILE A 277 -1.40 20.25 -0.56
C ILE A 277 -0.27 19.24 -0.69
N SER A 278 -0.53 17.99 -0.27
CA SER A 278 0.46 16.91 -0.34
C SER A 278 -0.09 15.73 -1.13
N TYR A 279 0.80 15.05 -1.87
CA TYR A 279 0.46 13.86 -2.66
C TYR A 279 1.67 12.95 -2.80
N ASN A 280 1.45 11.70 -3.21
CA ASN A 280 2.50 10.72 -3.46
C ASN A 280 3.20 10.99 -4.79
N ASP A 281 4.53 11.05 -4.79
CA ASP A 281 5.33 11.10 -6.02
C ASP A 281 5.13 9.80 -6.83
N PRO A 282 4.66 9.88 -8.08
CA PRO A 282 4.41 8.69 -8.88
C PRO A 282 5.67 7.86 -9.19
N PHE A 283 6.85 8.48 -9.18
CA PHE A 283 8.11 7.75 -9.35
C PHE A 283 8.51 6.97 -8.10
N PHE A 284 8.29 7.55 -6.91
CA PHE A 284 8.46 6.82 -5.66
C PHE A 284 7.53 5.60 -5.60
N ILE A 285 6.25 5.78 -5.97
CA ILE A 285 5.30 4.67 -6.03
C ILE A 285 5.77 3.62 -7.05
N ALA A 286 6.22 4.04 -8.25
CA ALA A 286 6.73 3.11 -9.25
C ALA A 286 7.94 2.31 -8.76
N GLU A 287 8.91 2.97 -8.11
CA GLU A 287 10.07 2.30 -7.52
C GLU A 287 9.67 1.30 -6.43
N ARG A 288 8.69 1.66 -5.60
CA ARG A 288 8.11 0.78 -4.59
C ARG A 288 7.57 -0.52 -5.18
N HIS A 289 7.01 -0.46 -6.40
CA HIS A 289 6.48 -1.58 -7.18
C HIS A 289 7.51 -2.22 -8.12
N GLY A 290 8.82 -1.92 -7.97
CA GLY A 290 9.87 -2.52 -8.77
C GLY A 290 10.02 -1.99 -10.20
N PHE A 291 9.38 -0.86 -10.54
CA PHE A 291 9.44 -0.30 -11.89
C PHE A 291 10.60 0.68 -12.07
N ALA A 292 11.24 0.62 -13.25
CA ALA A 292 12.27 1.59 -13.63
C ALA A 292 11.67 2.95 -13.99
N ASN A 293 12.39 4.03 -13.65
CA ASN A 293 11.96 5.44 -13.70
C ASN A 293 11.82 6.06 -15.13
N SER A 294 11.55 5.30 -16.17
CA SER A 294 11.54 5.82 -17.56
C SER A 294 10.21 5.66 -18.30
N ASP A 295 9.08 5.75 -17.57
CA ASP A 295 7.76 5.53 -18.16
C ASP A 295 7.08 6.85 -18.53
N ASP A 296 6.65 6.99 -19.79
CA ASP A 296 5.90 8.16 -20.29
C ASP A 296 4.59 8.38 -19.54
N VAL A 297 3.95 7.32 -19.04
CA VAL A 297 2.71 7.41 -18.25
C VAL A 297 3.00 8.04 -16.90
N LEU A 298 4.09 7.65 -16.23
CA LEU A 298 4.51 8.24 -14.95
C LEU A 298 4.81 9.74 -15.09
N ASN A 299 5.49 10.14 -16.19
CA ASN A 299 5.73 11.55 -16.48
C ASN A 299 4.43 12.34 -16.64
N LYS A 300 3.45 11.79 -17.37
CA LYS A 300 2.13 12.41 -17.52
C LYS A 300 1.40 12.55 -16.19
N ILE A 301 1.45 11.52 -15.35
CA ILE A 301 0.85 11.55 -14.01
C ILE A 301 1.53 12.62 -13.15
N LYS A 302 2.87 12.65 -13.12
CA LYS A 302 3.63 13.65 -12.36
C LYS A 302 3.22 15.06 -12.75
N MET A 303 3.28 15.38 -14.04
CA MET A 303 2.90 16.70 -14.56
C MET A 303 1.45 17.06 -14.21
N ALA A 304 0.52 16.09 -14.28
CA ALA A 304 -0.87 16.32 -13.94
C ALA A 304 -1.03 16.63 -12.44
N LEU A 305 -0.40 15.85 -11.55
CA LEU A 305 -0.49 16.06 -10.10
C LEU A 305 0.14 17.41 -9.69
N GLU A 306 1.31 17.76 -10.25
CA GLU A 306 1.95 19.06 -10.05
C GLU A 306 1.03 20.20 -10.48
N THR A 307 0.49 20.14 -11.71
CA THR A 307 -0.42 21.17 -12.24
C THR A 307 -1.68 21.33 -11.38
N ILE A 308 -2.28 20.24 -10.94
CA ILE A 308 -3.48 20.26 -10.08
C ILE A 308 -3.16 20.95 -8.75
N ALA A 309 -2.08 20.54 -8.11
CA ALA A 309 -1.71 21.07 -6.78
C ALA A 309 -1.26 22.54 -6.84
N GLU A 310 -0.46 22.94 -7.86
CA GLU A 310 -0.02 24.31 -8.05
C GLU A 310 -1.20 25.26 -8.31
N ASN A 311 -2.12 24.89 -9.20
CA ASN A 311 -3.29 25.71 -9.48
C ASN A 311 -4.16 25.88 -8.23
N ALA A 312 -4.42 24.81 -7.48
CA ALA A 312 -5.21 24.88 -6.26
C ALA A 312 -4.51 25.67 -5.13
N ALA A 313 -3.17 25.73 -5.12
CA ALA A 313 -2.40 26.48 -4.11
C ALA A 313 -2.28 27.97 -4.42
N THR A 314 -2.45 28.39 -5.69
CA THR A 314 -2.15 29.76 -6.16
C THR A 314 -3.33 30.47 -6.81
N SER A 315 -4.55 29.89 -6.78
CA SER A 315 -5.75 30.58 -7.30
C SER A 315 -5.98 31.92 -6.58
N ASP A 316 -6.36 32.94 -7.34
CA ASP A 316 -6.65 34.31 -6.86
C ASP A 316 -8.10 34.45 -6.36
#